data_b25a282de5e7dd41d9c823c7a2075e22
#
_entry.id   b25a282de5e7dd41d9c823c7a2075e22
#
_cell.length_a   1.000
_cell.length_b   1.000
_cell.length_c   1.000
_cell.angle_alpha   90.00
_cell.angle_beta   90.00
_cell.angle_gamma   90.00
#
_symmetry.space_group_name_H-M   'P 1'
#
loop_
_entity.id
_entity.type
_entity.pdbx_description
1 polymer ?
#
loop_
_entity_poly.entity_id
_entity_poly.type
_entity_poly.pdbx_seq_one_letter_code
_entity_poly.pdbx_strand_id
1 'polypeptide(L)'
;MINARRFVVVGIAGALALTACGGGDDGDDTGSATTSSPASPTDATDPTDPTDSPGPTEPNAPDEVTPTIAPDLPDEFLDGVGPVAVVGEPLPPYPMEGDDPAVGMTAPVLIGETFDGEPVRLDASVDGPTWVVFLAHWCPHCNDEIPVINQLRDEGRIPDGVDVVGVSTAFNPGRPNWPPGEWLDELDWTFPAIPDGIDIERETYIAADAFGIGGFPFSVLIDGDGTVVERWSGGRPIDELESLVADNLGSA
;
A
#
# COMPACT_ATOMS: atom_id res chain seq x y z
N MET A 1 -25.48 9.80 45.64
CA MET A 1 -25.76 8.39 45.96
C MET A 1 -24.89 7.56 45.06
N ILE A 2 -23.83 7.04 45.64
CA ILE A 2 -22.72 6.35 44.94
C ILE A 2 -23.05 4.85 44.99
N ASN A 3 -23.18 4.23 43.82
CA ASN A 3 -23.32 2.76 43.73
C ASN A 3 -22.03 2.15 43.16
N ALA A 4 -21.23 1.63 44.08
CA ALA A 4 -20.07 0.81 43.75
C ALA A 4 -20.52 -0.62 43.38
N ARG A 5 -20.24 -1.10 42.18
CA ARG A 5 -20.33 -2.50 41.79
C ARG A 5 -18.94 -3.13 41.80
N ARG A 6 -18.80 -4.11 42.70
CA ARG A 6 -17.60 -4.95 42.86
C ARG A 6 -17.52 -5.93 41.69
N PHE A 7 -16.34 -5.95 41.04
CA PHE A 7 -15.98 -7.03 40.11
C PHE A 7 -15.28 -8.16 40.88
N VAL A 8 -15.79 -9.36 40.68
CA VAL A 8 -15.22 -10.61 41.20
C VAL A 8 -14.25 -11.12 40.14
N VAL A 9 -12.98 -11.26 40.54
CA VAL A 9 -11.93 -11.91 39.74
C VAL A 9 -11.98 -13.41 40.04
N VAL A 10 -12.25 -14.24 39.02
CA VAL A 10 -12.09 -15.70 39.09
C VAL A 10 -10.83 -16.06 38.34
N GLY A 11 -9.78 -16.45 39.07
CA GLY A 11 -8.57 -17.02 38.53
C GLY A 11 -8.77 -18.50 38.22
N ILE A 12 -8.37 -18.92 37.03
CA ILE A 12 -8.23 -20.35 36.69
C ILE A 12 -6.74 -20.58 36.36
N ALA A 13 -6.11 -21.34 37.23
CA ALA A 13 -4.80 -21.94 37.02
C ALA A 13 -4.96 -23.25 36.25
N GLY A 14 -4.27 -23.43 35.17
CA GLY A 14 -4.24 -24.66 34.38
C GLY A 14 -2.80 -25.03 34.00
N ALA A 15 -2.39 -26.21 34.41
CA ALA A 15 -1.06 -26.74 34.50
C ALA A 15 -0.43 -27.13 33.16
N LEU A 16 0.92 -27.00 33.11
CA LEU A 16 1.83 -27.57 32.10
C LEU A 16 1.77 -29.10 32.08
N ALA A 17 1.85 -29.66 30.87
CA ALA A 17 2.34 -31.02 30.67
C ALA A 17 3.40 -31.01 29.54
N LEU A 18 4.65 -31.22 29.96
CA LEU A 18 5.77 -31.58 29.09
C LEU A 18 5.66 -33.08 28.75
N THR A 19 5.82 -33.42 27.48
CA THR A 19 6.21 -34.76 27.07
C THR A 19 7.34 -34.67 26.04
N ALA A 20 8.52 -35.13 26.49
CA ALA A 20 9.67 -35.43 25.69
C ALA A 20 9.71 -36.94 25.40
N CYS A 21 10.21 -37.32 24.22
CA CYS A 21 10.90 -38.56 23.82
C CYS A 21 10.89 -38.59 22.29
N GLY A 22 11.95 -38.77 21.50
CA GLY A 22 13.21 -39.44 21.73
C GLY A 22 13.50 -40.38 20.56
N GLY A 23 14.75 -40.34 20.04
CA GLY A 23 15.33 -41.46 19.28
C GLY A 23 15.22 -41.38 17.76
N GLY A 24 16.35 -41.18 17.03
CA GLY A 24 17.34 -42.16 16.63
C GLY A 24 17.04 -42.58 15.20
N ASP A 25 17.85 -42.73 14.23
CA ASP A 25 19.15 -43.39 14.12
C ASP A 25 19.74 -43.18 12.73
N ASP A 26 20.99 -43.16 12.63
CA ASP A 26 22.02 -43.33 11.65
C ASP A 26 21.67 -43.88 10.23
N GLY A 27 22.44 -43.36 9.24
CA GLY A 27 22.54 -43.88 7.90
C GLY A 27 23.64 -43.21 7.10
N ASP A 28 24.87 -43.57 7.44
CA ASP A 28 26.11 -43.38 6.71
C ASP A 28 26.05 -44.08 5.35
N ASP A 29 26.47 -43.46 4.25
CA ASP A 29 27.23 -44.18 3.22
C ASP A 29 28.11 -43.24 2.40
N THR A 30 29.33 -43.64 2.35
CA THR A 30 30.54 -43.18 1.72
C THR A 30 30.59 -43.56 0.21
N GLY A 31 31.31 -42.72 -0.58
CA GLY A 31 31.82 -43.12 -1.91
C GLY A 31 32.28 -41.91 -2.70
N SER A 32 33.38 -41.46 -2.56
CA SER A 32 34.75 -41.64 -3.05
C SER A 32 34.92 -41.55 -4.57
N ALA A 33 35.66 -40.48 -4.91
CA ALA A 33 36.71 -40.30 -5.92
C ALA A 33 36.50 -40.74 -7.39
N THR A 34 36.85 -39.84 -8.33
CA THR A 34 38.17 -39.78 -8.96
C THR A 34 38.27 -38.68 -10.01
N THR A 35 39.24 -37.86 -9.84
CA THR A 35 40.20 -37.22 -10.77
C THR A 35 40.13 -37.54 -12.24
N SER A 36 40.15 -36.52 -13.10
CA SER A 36 41.16 -36.36 -14.14
C SER A 36 41.04 -35.05 -14.91
N SER A 37 42.00 -34.21 -14.79
CA SER A 37 42.51 -33.28 -15.82
C SER A 37 43.70 -34.01 -16.48
N PRO A 38 44.22 -33.72 -17.67
CA PRO A 38 44.42 -32.44 -18.33
C PRO A 38 44.33 -32.48 -19.88
N ALA A 39 44.37 -31.34 -20.52
CA ALA A 39 45.25 -30.94 -21.63
C ALA A 39 44.66 -29.80 -22.47
N SER A 40 45.32 -28.68 -22.45
CA SER A 40 45.48 -27.82 -23.64
C SER A 40 46.57 -28.41 -24.53
N PRO A 41 46.63 -28.14 -25.86
CA PRO A 41 46.97 -26.86 -26.38
C PRO A 41 46.49 -26.51 -27.82
N THR A 42 46.90 -25.31 -28.26
CA THR A 42 47.17 -24.77 -29.61
C THR A 42 45.97 -24.17 -30.35
N ASP A 43 46.04 -22.84 -30.42
CA ASP A 43 46.57 -21.98 -31.47
C ASP A 43 45.88 -22.07 -32.83
N ALA A 44 45.35 -20.98 -33.23
CA ALA A 44 45.45 -20.37 -34.55
C ALA A 44 44.17 -19.65 -35.03
N THR A 45 44.41 -18.43 -35.42
CA THR A 45 43.73 -17.66 -36.47
C THR A 45 42.47 -16.86 -36.10
N ASP A 46 42.78 -15.62 -35.83
CA ASP A 46 41.93 -14.50 -36.25
C ASP A 46 41.51 -14.60 -37.71
N PRO A 47 40.24 -14.46 -38.04
CA PRO A 47 39.91 -13.44 -39.03
C PRO A 47 38.62 -12.67 -38.74
N THR A 48 38.78 -11.36 -38.91
CA THR A 48 37.76 -10.41 -39.41
C THR A 48 36.47 -10.25 -38.66
N ASP A 49 36.42 -9.17 -37.93
CA ASP A 49 35.24 -8.36 -37.69
C ASP A 49 34.34 -8.29 -38.95
N PRO A 50 33.09 -8.61 -38.82
CA PRO A 50 32.09 -7.85 -39.49
C PRO A 50 30.85 -7.58 -38.65
N THR A 51 30.48 -6.36 -38.64
CA THR A 51 29.12 -5.87 -38.55
C THR A 51 28.61 -5.61 -37.13
N ASP A 52 28.79 -4.36 -36.79
CA ASP A 52 27.84 -3.52 -36.10
C ASP A 52 26.39 -4.01 -36.33
N SER A 53 25.94 -4.86 -35.43
CA SER A 53 24.52 -5.20 -35.34
C SER A 53 23.95 -4.22 -34.32
N PRO A 54 22.98 -3.38 -34.68
CA PRO A 54 22.32 -2.57 -33.68
C PRO A 54 21.75 -3.51 -32.62
N GLY A 55 22.21 -3.36 -31.38
CA GLY A 55 21.65 -4.04 -30.23
C GLY A 55 20.13 -3.83 -30.18
N PRO A 56 19.38 -4.77 -29.58
CA PRO A 56 17.97 -4.56 -29.40
C PRO A 56 17.77 -3.22 -28.68
N THR A 57 17.01 -2.35 -29.31
CA THR A 57 16.53 -1.09 -28.71
C THR A 57 15.76 -1.52 -27.47
N GLU A 58 16.29 -1.23 -26.29
CA GLU A 58 15.51 -1.36 -25.07
C GLU A 58 14.20 -0.59 -25.28
N PRO A 59 13.03 -1.16 -24.93
CA PRO A 59 11.81 -0.40 -24.96
C PRO A 59 12.04 0.84 -24.06
N ASN A 60 11.77 2.02 -24.62
CA ASN A 60 11.79 3.26 -23.86
C ASN A 60 11.07 3.01 -22.53
N ALA A 61 11.81 3.15 -21.42
CA ALA A 61 11.19 3.29 -20.14
C ALA A 61 10.14 4.41 -20.24
N PRO A 62 8.91 4.23 -19.71
CA PRO A 62 7.95 5.31 -19.70
C PRO A 62 8.63 6.54 -19.09
N ASP A 63 8.40 7.71 -19.69
CA ASP A 63 8.98 8.97 -19.25
C ASP A 63 8.94 9.03 -17.72
N GLU A 64 10.11 9.22 -17.09
CA GLU A 64 10.28 9.25 -15.64
C GLU A 64 9.49 10.45 -15.10
N VAL A 65 8.26 10.19 -14.66
CA VAL A 65 7.40 11.22 -14.08
C VAL A 65 7.93 11.51 -12.68
N THR A 66 8.48 12.71 -12.51
CA THR A 66 8.98 13.17 -11.21
C THR A 66 7.87 13.91 -10.47
N PRO A 67 7.48 13.46 -9.29
CA PRO A 67 6.48 14.18 -8.48
C PRO A 67 7.04 15.53 -8.04
N THR A 68 6.19 16.56 -8.03
CA THR A 68 6.57 17.91 -7.64
C THR A 68 5.48 18.55 -6.77
N ILE A 69 5.90 19.40 -5.84
CA ILE A 69 4.98 20.27 -5.10
C ILE A 69 4.72 21.52 -5.94
N ALA A 70 3.48 21.99 -5.95
CA ALA A 70 3.12 23.23 -6.63
C ALA A 70 3.93 24.42 -6.08
N PRO A 71 4.60 25.23 -6.93
CA PRO A 71 5.63 26.20 -6.50
C PRO A 71 5.10 27.42 -5.74
N ASP A 72 3.82 27.73 -5.86
CA ASP A 72 3.21 28.95 -5.29
C ASP A 72 2.26 28.68 -4.11
N LEU A 73 2.43 27.54 -3.42
CA LEU A 73 1.64 27.24 -2.23
C LEU A 73 2.04 28.12 -1.05
N PRO A 74 1.07 28.66 -0.28
CA PRO A 74 1.35 29.33 0.98
C PRO A 74 2.04 28.38 1.97
N ASP A 75 3.00 28.90 2.76
CA ASP A 75 3.76 28.13 3.75
C ASP A 75 2.87 27.31 4.71
N GLU A 76 1.69 27.82 5.03
CA GLU A 76 0.74 27.14 5.93
C GLU A 76 0.18 25.81 5.38
N PHE A 77 0.33 25.54 4.08
CA PHE A 77 -0.12 24.29 3.46
C PHE A 77 1.01 23.25 3.35
N LEU A 78 2.27 23.65 3.51
CA LEU A 78 3.41 22.76 3.26
C LEU A 78 3.46 21.54 4.19
N ASP A 79 2.90 21.67 5.41
CA ASP A 79 2.83 20.54 6.34
C ASP A 79 1.77 19.48 5.99
N GLY A 80 0.95 19.74 4.97
CA GLY A 80 -0.13 18.84 4.59
C GLY A 80 -0.11 18.40 3.13
N VAL A 81 0.79 18.97 2.32
CA VAL A 81 0.92 18.68 0.88
C VAL A 81 2.22 17.94 0.60
N GLY A 82 2.20 17.01 -0.35
CA GLY A 82 3.38 16.29 -0.79
C GLY A 82 3.63 16.39 -2.29
N PRO A 83 4.81 15.98 -2.74
CA PRO A 83 5.07 15.77 -4.15
C PRO A 83 4.30 14.55 -4.60
N VAL A 84 3.37 14.73 -5.52
CA VAL A 84 2.54 13.65 -6.07
C VAL A 84 2.50 13.73 -7.58
N ALA A 85 2.64 12.59 -8.21
CA ALA A 85 2.43 12.40 -9.64
C ALA A 85 1.55 11.16 -9.88
N VAL A 86 0.74 11.23 -10.93
CA VAL A 86 -0.16 10.16 -11.35
C VAL A 86 0.21 9.71 -12.76
N VAL A 87 0.31 8.40 -12.97
CA VAL A 87 0.57 7.79 -14.27
C VAL A 87 -0.61 6.88 -14.63
N GLY A 88 -1.17 7.07 -15.81
CA GLY A 88 -2.36 6.34 -16.28
C GLY A 88 -3.57 7.23 -16.42
N GLU A 89 -4.70 6.63 -16.80
CA GLU A 89 -5.96 7.35 -16.98
C GLU A 89 -6.67 7.51 -15.64
N PRO A 90 -7.24 8.69 -15.34
CA PRO A 90 -8.03 8.88 -14.15
C PRO A 90 -9.27 7.98 -14.13
N LEU A 91 -9.66 7.51 -12.96
CA LEU A 91 -10.91 6.79 -12.76
C LEU A 91 -12.10 7.76 -12.84
N PRO A 92 -13.25 7.29 -13.33
CA PRO A 92 -14.46 8.09 -13.31
C PRO A 92 -14.87 8.44 -11.87
N PRO A 93 -15.54 9.60 -11.65
CA PRO A 93 -16.05 9.96 -10.34
C PRO A 93 -16.91 8.84 -9.75
N TYR A 94 -16.75 8.59 -8.44
CA TYR A 94 -17.53 7.59 -7.73
C TYR A 94 -19.02 7.96 -7.76
N PRO A 95 -19.91 7.07 -8.21
CA PRO A 95 -21.33 7.37 -8.33
C PRO A 95 -21.99 7.44 -6.95
N MET A 96 -22.95 8.34 -6.81
CA MET A 96 -23.77 8.40 -5.58
C MET A 96 -24.78 7.26 -5.53
N GLU A 97 -25.15 6.69 -6.68
CA GLU A 97 -26.11 5.60 -6.84
C GLU A 97 -25.76 4.76 -8.07
N GLY A 98 -26.08 3.47 -8.03
CA GLY A 98 -25.85 2.53 -9.14
C GLY A 98 -24.50 1.84 -9.09
N ASP A 99 -24.16 1.15 -10.17
CA ASP A 99 -22.92 0.40 -10.29
C ASP A 99 -21.73 1.36 -10.45
N ASP A 100 -20.61 1.03 -9.83
CA ASP A 100 -19.38 1.82 -9.96
C ASP A 100 -18.69 1.56 -11.32
N PRO A 101 -18.59 2.57 -12.19
CA PRO A 101 -17.98 2.40 -13.51
C PRO A 101 -16.47 2.18 -13.48
N ALA A 102 -15.81 2.40 -12.36
CA ALA A 102 -14.38 2.15 -12.22
C ALA A 102 -14.04 0.67 -11.97
N VAL A 103 -14.99 -0.12 -11.50
CA VAL A 103 -14.76 -1.56 -11.27
C VAL A 103 -14.44 -2.23 -12.60
N GLY A 104 -13.31 -2.95 -12.63
CA GLY A 104 -12.75 -3.57 -13.83
C GLY A 104 -11.82 -2.66 -14.65
N MET A 105 -11.64 -1.39 -14.26
CA MET A 105 -10.64 -0.50 -14.88
C MET A 105 -9.27 -0.67 -14.23
N THR A 106 -8.22 -0.38 -15.02
CA THR A 106 -6.86 -0.28 -14.48
C THR A 106 -6.75 0.95 -13.57
N ALA A 107 -6.27 0.75 -12.35
CA ALA A 107 -6.01 1.83 -11.42
C ALA A 107 -4.84 2.70 -11.90
N PRO A 108 -4.88 4.02 -11.71
CA PRO A 108 -3.73 4.86 -11.95
C PRO A 108 -2.61 4.54 -10.93
N VAL A 109 -1.36 4.62 -11.39
CA VAL A 109 -0.19 4.52 -10.52
C VAL A 109 0.04 5.85 -9.82
N LEU A 110 0.21 5.80 -8.50
CA LEU A 110 0.52 6.98 -7.69
C LEU A 110 1.99 6.95 -7.28
N ILE A 111 2.70 8.05 -7.52
CA ILE A 111 4.09 8.24 -7.13
C ILE A 111 4.14 9.45 -6.20
N GLY A 112 4.77 9.28 -5.03
CA GLY A 112 4.86 10.34 -4.03
C GLY A 112 5.90 10.04 -2.97
N GLU A 113 5.83 10.77 -1.88
CA GLU A 113 6.64 10.56 -0.68
C GLU A 113 5.72 10.49 0.54
N THR A 114 6.13 9.78 1.58
CA THR A 114 5.45 9.83 2.88
C THR A 114 5.67 11.18 3.56
N PHE A 115 5.00 11.40 4.70
CA PHE A 115 5.26 12.59 5.54
C PHE A 115 6.71 12.67 6.04
N ASP A 116 7.42 11.54 6.10
CA ASP A 116 8.85 11.47 6.48
C ASP A 116 9.80 11.60 5.28
N GLY A 117 9.28 11.79 4.06
CA GLY A 117 10.06 11.94 2.83
C GLY A 117 10.55 10.61 2.23
N GLU A 118 10.00 9.48 2.66
CA GLU A 118 10.31 8.18 2.06
C GLU A 118 9.53 8.03 0.74
N PRO A 119 10.19 7.63 -0.36
CA PRO A 119 9.52 7.49 -1.65
C PRO A 119 8.51 6.34 -1.61
N VAL A 120 7.33 6.59 -2.13
CA VAL A 120 6.24 5.59 -2.27
C VAL A 120 5.80 5.54 -3.72
N ARG A 121 5.74 4.32 -4.27
CA ARG A 121 5.08 4.01 -5.52
C ARG A 121 3.94 3.06 -5.23
N LEU A 122 2.74 3.44 -5.59
CA LEU A 122 1.56 2.58 -5.51
C LEU A 122 1.28 2.07 -6.92
N ASP A 123 1.66 0.83 -7.18
CA ASP A 123 1.48 0.14 -8.46
C ASP A 123 1.13 -1.33 -8.17
N ALA A 124 -0.15 -1.60 -7.93
CA ALA A 124 -0.60 -2.94 -7.55
C ALA A 124 -0.25 -4.02 -8.58
N SER A 125 -0.06 -3.66 -9.85
CA SER A 125 0.39 -4.60 -10.88
C SER A 125 1.83 -5.07 -10.72
N VAL A 126 2.62 -4.39 -9.89
CA VAL A 126 4.02 -4.70 -9.60
C VAL A 126 4.19 -5.17 -8.16
N ASP A 127 3.54 -4.48 -7.23
CA ASP A 127 3.76 -4.66 -5.79
C ASP A 127 2.77 -5.67 -5.17
N GLY A 128 1.64 -5.92 -5.82
CA GLY A 128 0.60 -6.84 -5.37
C GLY A 128 -0.70 -6.13 -4.99
N PRO A 129 -1.71 -6.91 -4.54
CA PRO A 129 -3.02 -6.35 -4.21
C PRO A 129 -2.92 -5.27 -3.13
N THR A 130 -3.63 -4.17 -3.34
CA THR A 130 -3.48 -2.97 -2.52
C THR A 130 -4.84 -2.41 -2.09
N TRP A 131 -4.96 -2.06 -0.81
CA TRP A 131 -6.06 -1.28 -0.26
C TRP A 131 -5.61 0.17 -0.07
N VAL A 132 -6.15 1.08 -0.87
CA VAL A 132 -5.89 2.53 -0.77
C VAL A 132 -6.99 3.19 0.04
N VAL A 133 -6.60 3.96 1.06
CA VAL A 133 -7.53 4.66 1.95
C VAL A 133 -7.30 6.16 1.88
N PHE A 134 -8.26 6.90 1.31
CA PHE A 134 -8.24 8.37 1.27
C PHE A 134 -8.84 8.94 2.55
N LEU A 135 -8.09 9.79 3.21
CA LEU A 135 -8.37 10.32 4.53
C LEU A 135 -8.28 11.84 4.53
N ALA A 136 -9.18 12.50 5.24
CA ALA A 136 -9.11 13.93 5.49
C ALA A 136 -9.00 14.18 7.00
N HIS A 137 -7.96 14.87 7.44
CA HIS A 137 -7.62 15.07 8.86
C HIS A 137 -8.78 15.69 9.69
N TRP A 138 -9.59 16.51 9.06
CA TRP A 138 -10.73 17.18 9.69
C TRP A 138 -12.04 16.39 9.65
N CYS A 139 -12.06 15.24 8.98
CA CYS A 139 -13.28 14.44 8.83
C CYS A 139 -13.53 13.57 10.06
N PRO A 140 -14.68 13.72 10.78
CA PRO A 140 -14.98 12.88 11.93
C PRO A 140 -15.01 11.38 11.61
N HIS A 141 -15.56 11.01 10.46
CA HIS A 141 -15.65 9.60 10.05
C HIS A 141 -14.28 8.97 9.75
N CYS A 142 -13.28 9.77 9.34
CA CYS A 142 -11.91 9.28 9.21
C CYS A 142 -11.29 9.01 10.59
N ASN A 143 -11.59 9.87 11.59
CA ASN A 143 -11.16 9.62 12.96
C ASN A 143 -11.76 8.34 13.54
N ASP A 144 -12.98 7.98 13.13
CA ASP A 144 -13.64 6.75 13.57
C ASP A 144 -13.12 5.51 12.81
N GLU A 145 -12.73 5.66 11.53
CA GLU A 145 -12.30 4.55 10.66
C GLU A 145 -10.86 4.09 10.94
N ILE A 146 -9.93 5.02 11.17
CA ILE A 146 -8.52 4.69 11.43
C ILE A 146 -8.36 3.66 12.55
N PRO A 147 -8.97 3.81 13.74
CA PRO A 147 -8.89 2.79 14.78
C PRO A 147 -9.43 1.42 14.38
N VAL A 148 -10.43 1.38 13.48
CA VAL A 148 -10.99 0.13 12.98
C VAL A 148 -10.01 -0.58 12.05
N ILE A 149 -9.35 0.17 11.15
CA ILE A 149 -8.30 -0.36 10.27
C ILE A 149 -7.09 -0.84 11.10
N ASN A 150 -6.68 -0.06 12.10
CA ASN A 150 -5.62 -0.46 13.02
C ASN A 150 -5.97 -1.75 13.78
N GLN A 151 -7.22 -1.92 14.18
CA GLN A 151 -7.67 -3.15 14.83
C GLN A 151 -7.56 -4.35 13.89
N LEU A 152 -7.94 -4.22 12.60
CA LEU A 152 -7.74 -5.27 11.59
C LEU A 152 -6.27 -5.67 11.45
N ARG A 153 -5.37 -4.67 11.42
CA ARG A 153 -3.92 -4.88 11.41
C ARG A 153 -3.45 -5.65 12.64
N ASP A 154 -3.80 -5.18 13.83
CA ASP A 154 -3.32 -5.70 15.10
C ASP A 154 -3.84 -7.12 15.38
N GLU A 155 -5.02 -7.45 14.88
CA GLU A 155 -5.63 -8.77 14.95
C GLU A 155 -5.19 -9.70 13.81
N GLY A 156 -4.39 -9.21 12.83
CA GLY A 156 -3.94 -10.00 11.67
C GLY A 156 -5.10 -10.41 10.75
N ARG A 157 -6.10 -9.54 10.61
CA ARG A 157 -7.32 -9.78 9.81
C ARG A 157 -7.24 -9.20 8.40
N ILE A 158 -6.17 -8.44 8.10
CA ILE A 158 -5.84 -8.06 6.73
C ILE A 158 -5.16 -9.26 6.07
N PRO A 159 -5.59 -9.73 4.90
CA PRO A 159 -4.99 -10.89 4.25
C PRO A 159 -3.48 -10.70 3.98
N ASP A 160 -2.72 -11.79 4.11
CA ASP A 160 -1.29 -11.79 3.80
C ASP A 160 -1.05 -11.35 2.34
N GLY A 161 -0.10 -10.46 2.14
CA GLY A 161 0.26 -9.95 0.82
C GLY A 161 -0.61 -8.80 0.32
N VAL A 162 -1.56 -8.32 1.11
CA VAL A 162 -2.31 -7.09 0.81
C VAL A 162 -1.58 -5.91 1.44
N ASP A 163 -1.15 -4.96 0.62
CA ASP A 163 -0.62 -3.69 1.08
C ASP A 163 -1.73 -2.70 1.41
N VAL A 164 -1.53 -1.90 2.46
CA VAL A 164 -2.43 -0.80 2.82
C VAL A 164 -1.67 0.51 2.69
N VAL A 165 -2.24 1.47 1.94
CA VAL A 165 -1.63 2.79 1.74
C VAL A 165 -2.67 3.87 2.04
N GLY A 166 -2.32 4.78 2.95
CA GLY A 166 -3.11 5.99 3.21
C GLY A 166 -2.79 7.09 2.20
N VAL A 167 -3.79 7.85 1.79
CA VAL A 167 -3.61 9.12 1.07
C VAL A 167 -4.30 10.22 1.88
N SER A 168 -3.52 11.09 2.49
CA SER A 168 -4.04 12.25 3.21
C SER A 168 -4.33 13.37 2.22
N THR A 169 -5.60 13.71 2.06
CA THR A 169 -6.07 14.66 1.04
C THR A 169 -7.02 15.70 1.64
N ALA A 170 -7.52 16.61 0.82
CA ALA A 170 -8.45 17.66 1.21
C ALA A 170 -7.96 18.45 2.44
N PHE A 171 -6.67 18.70 2.52
CA PHE A 171 -6.03 19.37 3.65
C PHE A 171 -6.51 20.84 3.80
N ASN A 172 -6.62 21.28 5.04
CA ASN A 172 -7.07 22.61 5.39
C ASN A 172 -6.50 23.05 6.75
N PRO A 173 -5.49 23.94 6.79
CA PRO A 173 -4.82 24.38 8.01
C PRO A 173 -5.76 24.99 9.07
N GLY A 174 -6.92 25.50 8.61
CA GLY A 174 -7.93 26.09 9.50
C GLY A 174 -8.89 25.09 10.16
N ARG A 175 -8.69 23.78 9.93
CA ARG A 175 -9.57 22.72 10.45
C ARG A 175 -8.88 21.92 11.56
N PRO A 176 -9.64 21.15 12.37
CA PRO A 176 -9.08 20.29 13.41
C PRO A 176 -8.05 19.27 12.86
N ASN A 177 -7.18 18.80 13.75
CA ASN A 177 -6.19 17.75 13.48
C ASN A 177 -5.15 18.13 12.41
N TRP A 178 -4.76 19.39 12.39
CA TRP A 178 -3.67 19.90 11.57
C TRP A 178 -2.37 19.91 12.39
N PRO A 179 -1.21 19.50 11.83
CA PRO A 179 -1.01 18.98 10.47
C PRO A 179 -1.38 17.48 10.33
N PRO A 180 -1.70 17.00 9.11
CA PRO A 180 -2.18 15.64 8.89
C PRO A 180 -1.21 14.53 9.31
N GLY A 181 0.09 14.72 9.17
CA GLY A 181 1.10 13.74 9.59
C GLY A 181 1.03 13.49 11.10
N GLU A 182 1.03 14.55 11.93
CA GLU A 182 0.90 14.42 13.38
C GLU A 182 -0.43 13.76 13.78
N TRP A 183 -1.52 14.09 13.07
CA TRP A 183 -2.82 13.46 13.30
C TRP A 183 -2.83 11.96 13.02
N LEU A 184 -2.17 11.51 11.96
CA LEU A 184 -2.02 10.09 11.66
C LEU A 184 -1.21 9.36 12.74
N ASP A 185 -0.14 10.00 13.22
CA ASP A 185 0.69 9.49 14.32
C ASP A 185 -0.11 9.39 15.63
N GLU A 186 -0.91 10.40 15.97
CA GLU A 186 -1.78 10.40 17.16
C GLU A 186 -2.82 9.28 17.12
N LEU A 187 -3.22 8.82 15.93
CA LEU A 187 -4.17 7.73 15.73
C LEU A 187 -3.50 6.38 15.47
N ASP A 188 -2.17 6.24 15.69
CA ASP A 188 -1.40 5.02 15.49
C ASP A 188 -1.50 4.44 14.06
N TRP A 189 -1.59 5.30 13.04
CA TRP A 189 -1.52 4.90 11.65
C TRP A 189 -0.08 4.52 11.31
N THR A 190 0.19 3.23 11.08
CA THR A 190 1.56 2.73 10.84
C THR A 190 1.80 2.25 9.40
N PHE A 191 0.79 2.31 8.55
CA PHE A 191 0.97 2.04 7.12
C PHE A 191 1.59 3.26 6.42
N PRO A 192 2.21 3.09 5.24
CA PRO A 192 2.64 4.24 4.44
C PRO A 192 1.49 5.22 4.23
N ALA A 193 1.76 6.51 4.36
CA ALA A 193 0.78 7.56 4.11
C ALA A 193 1.38 8.66 3.24
N ILE A 194 0.75 8.92 2.11
CA ILE A 194 1.16 9.93 1.13
C ILE A 194 0.34 11.20 1.37
N PRO A 195 0.96 12.35 1.69
CA PRO A 195 0.27 13.62 1.58
C PRO A 195 -0.05 13.91 0.12
N ASP A 196 -1.32 14.17 -0.19
CA ASP A 196 -1.75 14.45 -1.56
C ASP A 196 -1.13 15.76 -2.10
N GLY A 197 -1.00 15.85 -3.41
CA GLY A 197 -0.63 17.07 -4.09
C GLY A 197 -1.85 17.94 -4.42
N ILE A 198 -1.61 19.19 -4.77
CA ILE A 198 -2.63 20.12 -5.26
C ILE A 198 -2.30 20.58 -6.67
N ASP A 199 -3.28 20.52 -7.55
CA ASP A 199 -3.27 21.21 -8.84
C ASP A 199 -3.93 22.56 -8.66
N ILE A 200 -3.11 23.62 -8.54
CA ILE A 200 -3.59 25.00 -8.27
C ILE A 200 -4.43 25.51 -9.45
N GLU A 201 -4.10 25.12 -10.68
CA GLU A 201 -4.81 25.59 -11.87
C GLU A 201 -6.22 25.02 -11.97
N ARG A 202 -6.38 23.77 -11.52
CA ARG A 202 -7.68 23.06 -11.51
C ARG A 202 -8.41 23.19 -10.19
N GLU A 203 -7.75 23.68 -9.16
CA GLU A 203 -8.25 23.73 -7.79
C GLU A 203 -8.67 22.33 -7.27
N THR A 204 -7.89 21.28 -7.63
CA THR A 204 -8.15 19.89 -7.26
C THR A 204 -6.96 19.26 -6.53
N TYR A 205 -7.23 18.20 -5.79
CA TYR A 205 -6.21 17.35 -5.18
C TYR A 205 -5.84 16.25 -6.18
N ILE A 206 -4.55 16.07 -6.45
CA ILE A 206 -4.04 15.29 -7.58
C ILE A 206 -4.44 13.81 -7.48
N ALA A 207 -4.15 13.16 -6.35
CA ALA A 207 -4.50 11.76 -6.17
C ALA A 207 -6.02 11.56 -6.02
N ALA A 208 -6.68 12.41 -5.25
CA ALA A 208 -8.12 12.35 -5.04
C ALA A 208 -8.91 12.48 -6.35
N ASP A 209 -8.51 13.41 -7.23
CA ASP A 209 -9.11 13.60 -8.55
C ASP A 209 -8.86 12.38 -9.45
N ALA A 210 -7.61 11.87 -9.48
CA ALA A 210 -7.25 10.71 -10.30
C ALA A 210 -7.97 9.42 -9.89
N PHE A 211 -8.26 9.25 -8.61
CA PHE A 211 -9.02 8.10 -8.11
C PHE A 211 -10.53 8.34 -8.09
N GLY A 212 -11.00 9.52 -8.48
CA GLY A 212 -12.41 9.88 -8.61
C GLY A 212 -13.20 9.75 -7.32
N ILE A 213 -12.60 10.11 -6.16
CA ILE A 213 -13.20 9.89 -4.84
C ILE A 213 -14.48 10.70 -4.64
N GLY A 214 -15.43 10.12 -3.88
CA GLY A 214 -16.76 10.73 -3.68
C GLY A 214 -17.02 11.29 -2.28
N GLY A 215 -16.09 11.12 -1.33
CA GLY A 215 -16.25 11.55 0.08
C GLY A 215 -15.18 10.97 0.98
N PHE A 216 -15.33 11.08 2.30
CA PHE A 216 -14.31 10.61 3.26
C PHE A 216 -14.94 9.83 4.43
N PRO A 217 -14.24 8.78 4.97
CA PRO A 217 -13.11 8.12 4.32
C PRO A 217 -13.53 7.53 2.98
N PHE A 218 -12.57 7.26 2.10
CA PHE A 218 -12.85 6.60 0.82
C PHE A 218 -11.83 5.49 0.60
N SER A 219 -12.32 4.31 0.20
CA SER A 219 -11.47 3.15 -0.03
C SER A 219 -11.52 2.69 -1.47
N VAL A 220 -10.38 2.20 -1.95
CA VAL A 220 -10.22 1.57 -3.27
C VAL A 220 -9.47 0.26 -3.07
N LEU A 221 -10.04 -0.85 -3.50
CA LEU A 221 -9.38 -2.14 -3.56
C LEU A 221 -8.89 -2.38 -4.98
N ILE A 222 -7.62 -2.70 -5.11
CA ILE A 222 -6.92 -2.95 -6.38
C ILE A 222 -6.29 -4.33 -6.29
N ASP A 223 -6.62 -5.22 -7.23
CA ASP A 223 -6.05 -6.56 -7.27
C ASP A 223 -4.58 -6.57 -7.75
N GLY A 224 -3.94 -7.75 -7.68
CA GLY A 224 -2.54 -7.93 -8.09
C GLY A 224 -2.27 -7.73 -9.58
N ASP A 225 -3.29 -7.58 -10.41
CA ASP A 225 -3.16 -7.22 -11.83
C ASP A 225 -3.28 -5.70 -12.04
N GLY A 226 -3.48 -4.92 -10.97
CA GLY A 226 -3.66 -3.47 -11.00
C GLY A 226 -5.09 -3.05 -11.38
N THR A 227 -6.08 -3.94 -11.22
CA THR A 227 -7.47 -3.67 -11.56
C THR A 227 -8.25 -3.22 -10.32
N VAL A 228 -9.06 -2.19 -10.44
CA VAL A 228 -10.00 -1.78 -9.39
C VAL A 228 -11.09 -2.84 -9.26
N VAL A 229 -11.20 -3.45 -8.08
CA VAL A 229 -12.21 -4.49 -7.82
C VAL A 229 -13.37 -3.99 -6.97
N GLU A 230 -13.15 -2.98 -6.12
CA GLU A 230 -14.19 -2.38 -5.30
C GLU A 230 -13.82 -0.95 -4.90
N ARG A 231 -14.81 -0.06 -4.79
CA ARG A 231 -14.67 1.28 -4.17
C ARG A 231 -15.87 1.60 -3.31
N TRP A 232 -15.65 2.30 -2.20
CA TRP A 232 -16.77 2.81 -1.38
C TRP A 232 -16.40 4.11 -0.67
N SER A 233 -17.42 4.87 -0.31
CA SER A 233 -17.33 6.08 0.51
C SER A 233 -17.94 5.83 1.89
N GLY A 234 -17.33 6.42 2.91
CA GLY A 234 -17.78 6.32 4.30
C GLY A 234 -17.21 5.13 5.04
N GLY A 235 -17.17 5.25 6.38
CA GLY A 235 -16.68 4.21 7.28
C GLY A 235 -17.57 2.97 7.30
N ARG A 236 -16.97 1.81 7.62
CA ARG A 236 -17.64 0.52 7.70
C ARG A 236 -17.40 -0.15 9.05
N PRO A 237 -18.34 -0.96 9.53
CA PRO A 237 -18.09 -1.87 10.66
C PRO A 237 -16.92 -2.81 10.35
N ILE A 238 -16.14 -3.17 11.39
CA ILE A 238 -14.94 -3.98 11.24
C ILE A 238 -15.15 -5.30 10.49
N ASP A 239 -16.24 -6.02 10.76
CA ASP A 239 -16.54 -7.31 10.11
C ASP A 239 -16.90 -7.12 8.63
N GLU A 240 -17.48 -5.96 8.25
CA GLU A 240 -17.77 -5.61 6.86
C GLU A 240 -16.48 -5.25 6.12
N LEU A 241 -15.59 -4.45 6.75
CA LEU A 241 -14.27 -4.14 6.19
C LEU A 241 -13.44 -5.39 5.95
N GLU A 242 -13.35 -6.27 6.96
CA GLU A 242 -12.64 -7.54 6.81
C GLU A 242 -13.17 -8.34 5.62
N SER A 243 -14.50 -8.48 5.53
CA SER A 243 -15.13 -9.24 4.44
C SER A 243 -14.85 -8.61 3.09
N LEU A 244 -14.98 -7.28 2.96
CA LEU A 244 -14.70 -6.57 1.71
C LEU A 244 -13.26 -6.77 1.25
N VAL A 245 -12.31 -6.63 2.17
CA VAL A 245 -10.88 -6.78 1.83
C VAL A 245 -10.54 -8.25 1.54
N ALA A 246 -11.01 -9.19 2.36
CA ALA A 246 -10.71 -10.61 2.19
C ALA A 246 -11.36 -11.21 0.93
N ASP A 247 -12.62 -10.86 0.64
CA ASP A 247 -13.36 -11.40 -0.50
C ASP A 247 -12.80 -10.88 -1.84
N ASN A 248 -12.27 -9.66 -1.87
CA ASN A 248 -11.77 -9.02 -3.09
C ASN A 248 -10.25 -9.18 -3.28
N LEU A 249 -9.46 -9.21 -2.20
CA LEU A 249 -8.00 -9.23 -2.27
C LEU A 249 -7.36 -10.48 -1.66
N GLY A 250 -8.11 -11.29 -0.93
CA GLY A 250 -7.59 -12.45 -0.19
C GLY A 250 -7.28 -13.70 -1.03
N SER A 251 -7.41 -13.65 -2.36
CA SER A 251 -7.22 -14.79 -3.27
C SER A 251 -6.18 -14.52 -4.35
N ALA A 252 -5.05 -14.00 -3.99
CA ALA A 252 -3.93 -13.85 -4.92
C ALA A 252 -3.01 -15.07 -4.91
#